data_dc054d142546def47cf54208ce480125
#
_entry.id   dc054d142546def47cf54208ce480125
#
_cell.length_a   1.000
_cell.length_b   1.000
_cell.length_c   1.000
_cell.angle_alpha   90.00
_cell.angle_beta   90.00
_cell.angle_gamma   90.00
#
_symmetry.space_group_name_H-M   'P 1'
#
loop_
_entity.id
_entity.type
_entity.pdbx_description
1 polymer ?
#
loop_
_entity_poly.entity_id
_entity_poly.type
_entity_poly.pdbx_seq_one_letter_code
_entity_poly.pdbx_strand_id
1 'polypeptide(L)'
;MDLSAVVEVEELGAKYYDNGVQGDIYDILKNYGVNSVRLRLWNDPYTEDGVPYGAGTNDLEVYKKLAKRAMDHGMSILLDYHYSDFWADPGKQRVPKAWRGMDADQLEQAVYDYTRETLLEMKAAGVLPQLVQVGNELTNGLMWPLGQKPEYDNIAKFVSAGIRAVRSVDSDIPVMIHLDNGGNNPMYVDWFDHYMERGEDFDIIGMSYYPFWHGTMKELETNMRDMADRYGKKIVIAEVSMGFTMEDYAEYEKLGPDDRKGYATKHSLVENLDYPMTPEGQADFMNDIMKLIDDVPGGDGFYYWEAGWIPVPGSGWATEGALSYIEESGPCGNEWANQALFDYDGHALPALKTIRDYKPAHDDLSLIHI
;
A
#
# COMPACT_ATOMS: atom_id res chain seq x y z
N MET A 1 -7.54 1.86 5.15
CA MET A 1 -6.24 1.83 5.87
C MET A 1 -5.44 0.62 5.42
N ASP A 2 -4.12 0.74 5.19
CA ASP A 2 -3.24 -0.43 5.06
C ASP A 2 -2.89 -0.93 6.47
N LEU A 3 -3.09 -2.22 6.73
CA LEU A 3 -2.88 -2.87 8.02
C LEU A 3 -2.05 -4.16 7.89
N SER A 4 -1.26 -4.26 6.85
CA SER A 4 -0.54 -5.51 6.50
C SER A 4 0.44 -5.99 7.58
N ALA A 5 1.06 -5.07 8.34
CA ALA A 5 2.00 -5.41 9.41
C ALA A 5 1.34 -5.76 10.76
N VAL A 6 0.03 -5.55 10.92
CA VAL A 6 -0.63 -5.56 12.24
C VAL A 6 -0.51 -6.89 12.98
N VAL A 7 -0.65 -8.04 12.30
CA VAL A 7 -0.50 -9.34 12.96
C VAL A 7 0.89 -9.50 13.57
N GLU A 8 1.94 -9.17 12.81
CA GLU A 8 3.33 -9.31 13.29
C GLU A 8 3.60 -8.38 14.47
N VAL A 9 3.22 -7.11 14.38
CA VAL A 9 3.50 -6.16 15.48
C VAL A 9 2.72 -6.50 16.76
N GLU A 10 1.49 -7.00 16.66
CA GLU A 10 0.71 -7.45 17.82
C GLU A 10 1.30 -8.73 18.45
N GLU A 11 1.74 -9.70 17.64
CA GLU A 11 2.45 -10.90 18.11
C GLU A 11 3.76 -10.55 18.83
N LEU A 12 4.40 -9.44 18.45
CA LEU A 12 5.60 -8.90 19.10
C LEU A 12 5.29 -7.98 20.30
N GLY A 13 4.01 -7.77 20.62
CA GLY A 13 3.59 -7.08 21.84
C GLY A 13 3.04 -5.67 21.67
N ALA A 14 2.78 -5.22 20.43
CA ALA A 14 2.11 -3.94 20.18
C ALA A 14 0.75 -3.88 20.90
N LYS A 15 0.43 -2.69 21.40
CA LYS A 15 -0.86 -2.38 22.02
C LYS A 15 -1.34 -1.05 21.49
N TYR A 16 -2.65 -0.94 21.28
CA TYR A 16 -3.27 0.28 20.78
C TYR A 16 -4.23 0.86 21.82
N TYR A 17 -4.28 2.19 21.88
CA TYR A 17 -5.06 2.92 22.86
C TYR A 17 -5.84 4.04 22.18
N ASP A 18 -7.10 4.20 22.59
CA ASP A 18 -7.91 5.36 22.25
C ASP A 18 -8.38 6.05 23.54
N ASN A 19 -8.14 7.35 23.66
CA ASN A 19 -8.44 8.14 24.88
C ASN A 19 -7.91 7.49 26.18
N GLY A 20 -6.73 6.86 26.11
CA GLY A 20 -6.10 6.18 27.23
C GLY A 20 -6.65 4.78 27.55
N VAL A 21 -7.59 4.27 26.77
CA VAL A 21 -8.18 2.93 26.93
C VAL A 21 -7.57 2.00 25.89
N GLN A 22 -6.99 0.88 26.33
CA GLN A 22 -6.49 -0.15 25.40
C GLN A 22 -7.65 -0.82 24.67
N GLY A 23 -7.50 -1.01 23.36
CA GLY A 23 -8.48 -1.65 22.50
C GLY A 23 -7.88 -2.45 21.36
N ASP A 24 -8.70 -3.18 20.65
CA ASP A 24 -8.36 -3.78 19.37
C ASP A 24 -8.21 -2.66 18.32
N ILE A 25 -7.15 -2.71 17.50
CA ILE A 25 -6.92 -1.68 16.48
C ILE A 25 -8.08 -1.58 15.48
N TYR A 26 -8.70 -2.71 15.10
CA TYR A 26 -9.84 -2.69 14.18
C TYR A 26 -11.07 -2.04 14.80
N ASP A 27 -11.34 -2.29 16.09
CA ASP A 27 -12.41 -1.59 16.82
C ASP A 27 -12.16 -0.08 16.90
N ILE A 28 -10.91 0.31 17.21
CA ILE A 28 -10.52 1.72 17.27
C ILE A 28 -10.74 2.37 15.90
N LEU A 29 -10.18 1.79 14.83
CA LEU A 29 -10.29 2.34 13.47
C LEU A 29 -11.73 2.40 12.98
N LYS A 30 -12.55 1.38 13.27
CA LYS A 30 -13.98 1.36 12.96
C LYS A 30 -14.72 2.52 13.64
N ASN A 31 -14.42 2.80 14.90
CA ASN A 31 -15.00 3.92 15.64
C ASN A 31 -14.62 5.29 15.06
N TYR A 32 -13.51 5.34 14.32
CA TYR A 32 -13.09 6.51 13.53
C TYR A 32 -13.59 6.50 12.09
N GLY A 33 -14.50 5.59 11.73
CA GLY A 33 -15.17 5.58 10.41
C GLY A 33 -14.39 4.85 9.31
N VAL A 34 -13.32 4.13 9.65
CA VAL A 34 -12.61 3.29 8.67
C VAL A 34 -13.51 2.15 8.22
N ASN A 35 -13.67 2.00 6.91
CA ASN A 35 -14.60 1.07 6.28
C ASN A 35 -13.92 0.05 5.34
N SER A 36 -12.63 0.23 5.05
CA SER A 36 -11.88 -0.64 4.16
C SER A 36 -10.43 -0.77 4.62
N VAL A 37 -9.84 -1.97 4.41
CA VAL A 37 -8.43 -2.23 4.63
C VAL A 37 -7.75 -2.66 3.35
N ARG A 38 -6.48 -2.25 3.16
CA ARG A 38 -5.59 -2.74 2.12
C ARG A 38 -4.62 -3.73 2.74
N LEU A 39 -4.47 -4.88 2.10
CA LEU A 39 -3.63 -5.98 2.58
C LEU A 39 -2.74 -6.45 1.44
N ARG A 40 -1.42 -6.33 1.59
CA ARG A 40 -0.47 -6.85 0.61
C ARG A 40 -0.32 -8.37 0.72
N LEU A 41 0.06 -8.98 -0.39
CA LEU A 41 0.36 -10.40 -0.48
C LEU A 41 1.69 -10.61 -1.19
N TRP A 42 2.60 -11.31 -0.52
CA TRP A 42 3.87 -11.82 -1.06
C TRP A 42 3.78 -13.31 -1.36
N ASN A 43 4.53 -13.77 -2.37
CA ASN A 43 4.45 -15.15 -2.81
C ASN A 43 5.02 -16.14 -1.78
N ASP A 44 6.27 -15.91 -1.36
CA ASP A 44 6.98 -16.77 -0.39
C ASP A 44 7.99 -15.92 0.41
N PRO A 45 7.53 -15.21 1.46
CA PRO A 45 8.35 -14.29 2.24
C PRO A 45 9.23 -14.94 3.29
N TYR A 46 9.90 -16.03 2.92
CA TYR A 46 10.77 -16.80 3.82
C TYR A 46 12.09 -17.15 3.16
N THR A 47 13.14 -17.31 3.98
CA THR A 47 14.39 -17.94 3.55
C THR A 47 14.18 -19.43 3.27
N GLU A 48 15.18 -20.11 2.67
CA GLU A 48 15.15 -21.57 2.48
C GLU A 48 15.00 -22.34 3.81
N ASP A 49 15.53 -21.79 4.89
CA ASP A 49 15.43 -22.36 6.25
C ASP A 49 14.12 -21.97 6.96
N GLY A 50 13.22 -21.26 6.29
CA GLY A 50 11.91 -20.86 6.83
C GLY A 50 11.95 -19.62 7.75
N VAL A 51 13.00 -18.82 7.72
CA VAL A 51 13.08 -17.56 8.48
C VAL A 51 12.26 -16.49 7.77
N PRO A 52 11.32 -15.80 8.47
CA PRO A 52 10.47 -14.80 7.87
C PRO A 52 11.28 -13.55 7.43
N TYR A 53 10.79 -12.87 6.39
CA TYR A 53 11.41 -11.64 5.89
C TYR A 53 11.05 -10.38 6.68
N GLY A 54 10.04 -10.42 7.55
CA GLY A 54 9.60 -9.29 8.36
C GLY A 54 8.60 -8.40 7.63
N ALA A 55 8.36 -7.22 8.17
CA ALA A 55 7.38 -6.27 7.66
C ALA A 55 5.96 -6.87 7.51
N GLY A 56 5.56 -7.71 8.46
CA GLY A 56 4.29 -8.42 8.44
C GLY A 56 4.38 -9.82 7.84
N THR A 57 5.44 -10.17 7.10
CA THR A 57 5.64 -11.50 6.47
C THR A 57 4.36 -11.98 5.77
N ASN A 58 3.84 -11.13 4.86
CA ASN A 58 2.49 -11.20 4.31
C ASN A 58 2.30 -12.32 3.29
N ASP A 59 2.32 -13.56 3.76
CA ASP A 59 1.87 -14.73 3.00
C ASP A 59 0.33 -14.88 3.01
N LEU A 60 -0.17 -15.90 2.33
CA LEU A 60 -1.61 -16.15 2.24
C LEU A 60 -2.26 -16.43 3.61
N GLU A 61 -1.56 -17.06 4.54
CA GLU A 61 -2.11 -17.37 5.87
C GLU A 61 -2.21 -16.11 6.73
N VAL A 62 -1.23 -15.19 6.65
CA VAL A 62 -1.30 -13.88 7.28
C VAL A 62 -2.43 -13.05 6.67
N TYR A 63 -2.56 -13.05 5.33
CA TYR A 63 -3.69 -12.40 4.67
C TYR A 63 -5.03 -12.91 5.21
N LYS A 64 -5.24 -14.23 5.28
CA LYS A 64 -6.49 -14.83 5.77
C LYS A 64 -6.84 -14.36 7.19
N LYS A 65 -5.83 -14.27 8.08
CA LYS A 65 -6.01 -13.76 9.45
C LYS A 65 -6.48 -12.30 9.47
N LEU A 66 -5.77 -11.43 8.73
CA LEU A 66 -6.06 -10.00 8.63
C LEU A 66 -7.43 -9.76 7.98
N ALA A 67 -7.71 -10.44 6.87
CA ALA A 67 -8.94 -10.32 6.11
C ALA A 67 -10.17 -10.76 6.91
N LYS A 68 -10.07 -11.89 7.62
CA LYS A 68 -11.16 -12.35 8.49
C LYS A 68 -11.47 -11.31 9.57
N ARG A 69 -10.44 -10.76 10.19
CA ARG A 69 -10.60 -9.75 11.23
C ARG A 69 -11.24 -8.48 10.70
N ALA A 70 -10.84 -8.02 9.48
CA ALA A 70 -11.47 -6.89 8.82
C ALA A 70 -12.97 -7.13 8.56
N MET A 71 -13.32 -8.29 8.00
CA MET A 71 -14.72 -8.66 7.71
C MET A 71 -15.55 -8.80 8.98
N ASP A 72 -15.00 -9.35 10.07
CA ASP A 72 -15.69 -9.45 11.37
C ASP A 72 -16.02 -8.04 11.92
N HIS A 73 -15.28 -7.00 11.52
CA HIS A 73 -15.54 -5.59 11.85
C HIS A 73 -16.37 -4.85 10.79
N GLY A 74 -16.81 -5.54 9.72
CA GLY A 74 -17.62 -4.95 8.66
C GLY A 74 -16.83 -4.05 7.70
N MET A 75 -15.52 -4.27 7.58
CA MET A 75 -14.65 -3.57 6.64
C MET A 75 -14.49 -4.39 5.35
N SER A 76 -14.47 -3.70 4.21
CA SER A 76 -14.11 -4.28 2.92
C SER A 76 -12.58 -4.46 2.80
N ILE A 77 -12.14 -5.21 1.79
CA ILE A 77 -10.73 -5.52 1.60
C ILE A 77 -10.30 -5.18 0.18
N LEU A 78 -9.22 -4.42 0.07
CA LEU A 78 -8.37 -4.31 -1.12
C LEU A 78 -7.19 -5.28 -0.96
N LEU A 79 -7.12 -6.31 -1.79
CA LEU A 79 -5.95 -7.19 -1.87
C LEU A 79 -4.91 -6.59 -2.80
N ASP A 80 -3.68 -6.44 -2.33
CA ASP A 80 -2.53 -5.92 -3.06
C ASP A 80 -1.54 -7.04 -3.40
N TYR A 81 -1.58 -7.52 -4.65
CA TYR A 81 -0.59 -8.47 -5.16
C TYR A 81 0.72 -7.78 -5.49
N HIS A 82 1.80 -8.12 -4.79
CA HIS A 82 3.14 -7.66 -5.16
C HIS A 82 3.76 -8.47 -6.31
N TYR A 83 3.35 -9.74 -6.49
CA TYR A 83 4.01 -10.69 -7.40
C TYR A 83 5.52 -10.77 -7.16
N SER A 84 5.88 -10.81 -5.89
CA SER A 84 7.24 -10.86 -5.38
C SER A 84 7.24 -11.59 -4.03
N ASP A 85 8.39 -12.10 -3.60
CA ASP A 85 8.53 -12.72 -2.28
C ASP A 85 8.75 -11.71 -1.16
N PHE A 86 9.05 -10.47 -1.51
CA PHE A 86 9.31 -9.37 -0.60
C PHE A 86 8.85 -8.05 -1.27
N TRP A 87 9.22 -6.89 -0.74
CA TRP A 87 8.81 -5.61 -1.28
C TRP A 87 8.98 -5.50 -2.79
N ALA A 88 7.92 -5.14 -3.48
CA ALA A 88 7.91 -4.65 -4.84
C ALA A 88 7.60 -3.15 -4.81
N ASP A 89 8.47 -2.34 -5.41
CA ASP A 89 8.35 -0.88 -5.49
C ASP A 89 9.02 -0.36 -6.77
N PRO A 90 8.98 0.94 -7.08
CA PRO A 90 9.55 1.46 -8.34
C PRO A 90 11.04 1.20 -8.52
N GLY A 91 11.77 0.91 -7.46
CA GLY A 91 13.21 0.60 -7.48
C GLY A 91 13.52 -0.89 -7.54
N LYS A 92 12.53 -1.76 -7.30
CA LYS A 92 12.71 -3.22 -7.28
C LYS A 92 11.41 -3.98 -7.55
N GLN A 93 11.45 -4.85 -8.55
CA GLN A 93 10.32 -5.68 -8.98
C GLN A 93 10.86 -7.09 -9.27
N ARG A 94 11.30 -7.78 -8.21
CA ARG A 94 11.95 -9.08 -8.34
C ARG A 94 10.95 -10.18 -8.69
N VAL A 95 11.37 -11.03 -9.63
CA VAL A 95 10.63 -12.27 -9.91
C VAL A 95 10.62 -13.16 -8.66
N PRO A 96 9.48 -13.72 -8.24
CA PRO A 96 9.43 -14.69 -7.16
C PRO A 96 10.41 -15.85 -7.33
N LYS A 97 10.99 -16.34 -6.24
CA LYS A 97 11.96 -17.47 -6.25
C LYS A 97 11.48 -18.65 -7.08
N ALA A 98 10.21 -19.02 -6.92
CA ALA A 98 9.59 -20.14 -7.62
C ALA A 98 9.48 -19.94 -9.14
N TRP A 99 9.56 -18.69 -9.63
CA TRP A 99 9.40 -18.37 -11.05
C TRP A 99 10.70 -17.96 -11.74
N ARG A 100 11.82 -18.03 -11.04
CA ARG A 100 13.14 -17.70 -11.60
C ARG A 100 13.48 -18.58 -12.81
N GLY A 101 13.96 -17.94 -13.88
CA GLY A 101 14.33 -18.63 -15.12
C GLY A 101 13.17 -18.91 -16.08
N MET A 102 11.96 -18.54 -15.74
CA MET A 102 10.81 -18.57 -16.65
C MET A 102 10.95 -17.52 -17.75
N ASP A 103 10.51 -17.86 -18.96
CA ASP A 103 10.33 -16.90 -20.04
C ASP A 103 9.02 -16.08 -19.85
N ALA A 104 8.76 -15.13 -20.77
CA ALA A 104 7.61 -14.24 -20.64
C ALA A 104 6.24 -14.97 -20.69
N ASP A 105 6.14 -16.03 -21.51
CA ASP A 105 4.87 -16.79 -21.61
C ASP A 105 4.66 -17.64 -20.35
N GLN A 106 5.72 -18.19 -19.79
CA GLN A 106 5.67 -18.93 -18.53
C GLN A 106 5.34 -18.02 -17.35
N LEU A 107 5.89 -16.80 -17.30
CA LEU A 107 5.56 -15.81 -16.28
C LEU A 107 4.10 -15.34 -16.39
N GLU A 108 3.59 -15.12 -17.60
CA GLU A 108 2.18 -14.81 -17.81
C GLU A 108 1.28 -15.90 -17.21
N GLN A 109 1.58 -17.16 -17.50
CA GLN A 109 0.82 -18.29 -16.97
C GLN A 109 0.96 -18.39 -15.44
N ALA A 110 2.17 -18.18 -14.89
CA ALA A 110 2.42 -18.21 -13.44
C ALA A 110 1.63 -17.12 -12.70
N VAL A 111 1.56 -15.90 -13.23
CA VAL A 111 0.74 -14.82 -12.66
C VAL A 111 -0.74 -15.20 -12.68
N TYR A 112 -1.23 -15.71 -13.80
CA TYR A 112 -2.63 -16.13 -13.92
C TYR A 112 -2.97 -17.22 -12.91
N ASP A 113 -2.18 -18.30 -12.87
CA ASP A 113 -2.42 -19.43 -11.98
C ASP A 113 -2.35 -19.03 -10.51
N TYR A 114 -1.30 -18.34 -10.10
CA TYR A 114 -1.12 -17.87 -8.72
C TYR A 114 -2.28 -16.96 -8.26
N THR A 115 -2.66 -15.99 -9.09
CA THR A 115 -3.76 -15.07 -8.76
C THR A 115 -5.07 -15.85 -8.63
N ARG A 116 -5.35 -16.75 -9.57
CA ARG A 116 -6.57 -17.54 -9.54
C ARG A 116 -6.61 -18.51 -8.36
N GLU A 117 -5.54 -19.24 -8.11
CA GLU A 117 -5.47 -20.23 -7.03
C GLU A 117 -5.61 -19.56 -5.65
N THR A 118 -4.87 -18.48 -5.39
CA THR A 118 -4.97 -17.76 -4.11
C THR A 118 -6.35 -17.14 -3.90
N LEU A 119 -6.98 -16.57 -4.93
CA LEU A 119 -8.35 -16.05 -4.82
C LEU A 119 -9.39 -17.17 -4.57
N LEU A 120 -9.22 -18.35 -5.18
CA LEU A 120 -10.08 -19.50 -4.88
C LEU A 120 -9.92 -20.00 -3.45
N GLU A 121 -8.70 -20.02 -2.93
CA GLU A 121 -8.45 -20.33 -1.51
C GLU A 121 -9.07 -19.29 -0.59
N MET A 122 -8.93 -18.00 -0.88
CA MET A 122 -9.57 -16.92 -0.13
C MET A 122 -11.11 -17.06 -0.14
N LYS A 123 -11.67 -17.41 -1.32
CA LYS A 123 -13.12 -17.65 -1.47
C LYS A 123 -13.57 -18.86 -0.62
N ALA A 124 -12.82 -19.92 -0.63
CA ALA A 124 -13.11 -21.12 0.18
C ALA A 124 -13.00 -20.85 1.69
N ALA A 125 -12.09 -19.95 2.09
CA ALA A 125 -11.93 -19.50 3.47
C ALA A 125 -12.96 -18.43 3.90
N GLY A 126 -13.80 -17.92 2.98
CA GLY A 126 -14.78 -16.88 3.25
C GLY A 126 -14.17 -15.49 3.42
N VAL A 127 -12.99 -15.24 2.83
CA VAL A 127 -12.23 -13.98 2.91
C VAL A 127 -11.85 -13.43 1.53
N LEU A 128 -12.73 -13.64 0.54
CA LEU A 128 -12.53 -13.08 -0.80
C LEU A 128 -12.53 -11.55 -0.74
N PRO A 129 -11.52 -10.86 -1.33
CA PRO A 129 -11.47 -9.41 -1.35
C PRO A 129 -12.58 -8.80 -2.21
N GLN A 130 -13.00 -7.58 -1.88
CA GLN A 130 -13.98 -6.81 -2.65
C GLN A 130 -13.31 -5.96 -3.75
N LEU A 131 -11.98 -5.77 -3.68
CA LEU A 131 -11.18 -5.04 -4.65
C LEU A 131 -9.81 -5.73 -4.75
N VAL A 132 -9.24 -5.81 -5.96
CA VAL A 132 -7.92 -6.41 -6.18
C VAL A 132 -7.01 -5.44 -6.92
N GLN A 133 -5.82 -5.22 -6.36
CA GLN A 133 -4.73 -4.51 -7.00
C GLN A 133 -3.78 -5.52 -7.65
N VAL A 134 -3.59 -5.41 -8.94
CA VAL A 134 -2.74 -6.29 -9.75
C VAL A 134 -1.36 -5.66 -9.90
N GLY A 135 -0.41 -6.10 -9.08
CA GLY A 135 0.92 -5.52 -8.95
C GLY A 135 0.95 -4.28 -8.06
N ASN A 136 2.13 -3.94 -7.54
CA ASN A 136 2.35 -2.79 -6.67
C ASN A 136 3.37 -1.83 -7.27
N GLU A 137 2.99 -0.54 -7.38
CA GLU A 137 3.84 0.56 -7.87
C GLU A 137 4.56 0.23 -9.20
N LEU A 138 3.78 -0.07 -10.22
CA LEU A 138 4.24 -0.58 -11.52
C LEU A 138 4.88 0.47 -12.44
N THR A 139 5.30 1.60 -11.91
CA THR A 139 5.87 2.72 -12.65
C THR A 139 7.01 2.32 -13.58
N ASN A 140 7.88 1.41 -13.13
CA ASN A 140 8.97 0.85 -13.92
C ASN A 140 8.70 -0.61 -14.35
N GLY A 141 7.43 -1.04 -14.32
CA GLY A 141 7.00 -2.40 -14.68
C GLY A 141 7.00 -3.37 -13.50
N LEU A 142 7.03 -4.67 -13.79
CA LEU A 142 7.03 -5.75 -12.79
C LEU A 142 7.87 -6.95 -13.29
N MET A 143 8.28 -7.81 -12.36
CA MET A 143 9.04 -9.04 -12.67
C MET A 143 10.23 -8.81 -13.60
N TRP A 144 11.13 -7.96 -13.14
CA TRP A 144 12.33 -7.60 -13.90
C TRP A 144 13.26 -8.78 -14.13
N PRO A 145 14.02 -8.79 -15.28
CA PRO A 145 14.07 -7.73 -16.31
C PRO A 145 12.99 -7.84 -17.40
N LEU A 146 12.24 -8.95 -17.50
CA LEU A 146 11.35 -9.21 -18.64
C LEU A 146 10.18 -8.23 -18.73
N GLY A 147 9.60 -7.81 -17.59
CA GLY A 147 8.54 -6.81 -17.52
C GLY A 147 9.05 -5.44 -17.05
N GLN A 148 10.34 -5.14 -17.24
CA GLN A 148 10.89 -3.83 -16.91
C GLN A 148 10.66 -2.84 -18.05
N LYS A 149 10.29 -1.62 -17.73
CA LYS A 149 10.17 -0.52 -18.72
C LYS A 149 11.49 -0.39 -19.52
N PRO A 150 11.47 -0.26 -20.88
CA PRO A 150 10.30 0.03 -21.71
C PRO A 150 9.56 -1.19 -22.31
N GLU A 151 9.70 -2.39 -21.76
CA GLU A 151 9.10 -3.62 -22.29
C GLU A 151 7.58 -3.67 -22.03
N TYR A 152 6.84 -2.69 -22.55
CA TYR A 152 5.40 -2.55 -22.31
C TYR A 152 4.56 -3.73 -22.80
N ASP A 153 5.01 -4.47 -23.83
CA ASP A 153 4.31 -5.67 -24.28
C ASP A 153 4.30 -6.74 -23.18
N ASN A 154 5.41 -6.93 -22.48
CA ASN A 154 5.51 -7.85 -21.35
C ASN A 154 4.78 -7.31 -20.11
N ILE A 155 4.90 -6.01 -19.82
CA ILE A 155 4.18 -5.38 -18.71
C ILE A 155 2.67 -5.62 -18.86
N ALA A 156 2.13 -5.29 -20.05
CA ALA A 156 0.71 -5.49 -20.34
C ALA A 156 0.30 -6.97 -20.30
N LYS A 157 1.16 -7.87 -20.80
CA LYS A 157 0.94 -9.33 -20.75
C LYS A 157 0.78 -9.81 -19.30
N PHE A 158 1.67 -9.44 -18.40
CA PHE A 158 1.65 -9.88 -17.00
C PHE A 158 0.49 -9.27 -16.21
N VAL A 159 0.26 -7.97 -16.35
CA VAL A 159 -0.88 -7.29 -15.70
C VAL A 159 -2.20 -7.86 -16.18
N SER A 160 -2.35 -8.07 -17.51
CA SER A 160 -3.55 -8.64 -18.08
C SER A 160 -3.81 -10.08 -17.60
N ALA A 161 -2.77 -10.86 -17.38
CA ALA A 161 -2.91 -12.22 -16.81
C ALA A 161 -3.54 -12.17 -15.41
N GLY A 162 -3.08 -11.25 -14.55
CA GLY A 162 -3.69 -11.01 -13.25
C GLY A 162 -5.15 -10.57 -13.34
N ILE A 163 -5.47 -9.62 -14.22
CA ILE A 163 -6.84 -9.15 -14.44
C ILE A 163 -7.75 -10.29 -14.89
N ARG A 164 -7.33 -11.08 -15.89
CA ARG A 164 -8.12 -12.24 -16.35
C ARG A 164 -8.33 -13.26 -15.26
N ALA A 165 -7.33 -13.50 -14.42
CA ALA A 165 -7.45 -14.42 -13.29
C ALA A 165 -8.48 -13.94 -12.26
N VAL A 166 -8.46 -12.65 -11.88
CA VAL A 166 -9.47 -12.06 -10.98
C VAL A 166 -10.87 -12.27 -11.57
N ARG A 167 -11.08 -11.87 -12.81
CA ARG A 167 -12.39 -11.98 -13.49
C ARG A 167 -12.86 -13.40 -13.69
N SER A 168 -11.94 -14.37 -13.77
CA SER A 168 -12.27 -15.80 -13.83
C SER A 168 -12.82 -16.36 -12.51
N VAL A 169 -12.49 -15.75 -11.38
CA VAL A 169 -12.98 -16.15 -10.05
C VAL A 169 -14.27 -15.43 -9.70
N ASP A 170 -14.30 -14.12 -9.96
CA ASP A 170 -15.48 -13.28 -9.79
C ASP A 170 -15.36 -12.04 -10.69
N SER A 171 -16.27 -11.91 -11.67
CA SER A 171 -16.25 -10.81 -12.64
C SER A 171 -16.66 -9.47 -12.05
N ASP A 172 -17.28 -9.45 -10.88
CA ASP A 172 -17.79 -8.25 -10.24
C ASP A 172 -16.74 -7.58 -9.33
N ILE A 173 -15.60 -8.25 -9.10
CA ILE A 173 -14.50 -7.65 -8.34
C ILE A 173 -13.80 -6.58 -9.21
N PRO A 174 -13.84 -5.28 -8.81
CA PRO A 174 -13.08 -4.25 -9.49
C PRO A 174 -11.58 -4.49 -9.40
N VAL A 175 -10.85 -4.12 -10.46
CA VAL A 175 -9.40 -4.29 -10.53
C VAL A 175 -8.72 -2.92 -10.59
N MET A 176 -7.70 -2.75 -9.75
CA MET A 176 -6.85 -1.57 -9.67
C MET A 176 -5.48 -1.83 -10.28
N ILE A 177 -4.98 -0.88 -11.07
CA ILE A 177 -3.57 -0.76 -11.46
C ILE A 177 -2.96 0.40 -10.66
N HIS A 178 -1.83 0.17 -10.01
CA HIS A 178 -1.21 1.09 -9.06
C HIS A 178 0.18 1.55 -9.53
N LEU A 179 0.37 2.88 -9.59
CA LEU A 179 1.65 3.53 -9.82
C LEU A 179 2.03 4.40 -8.62
N ASP A 180 3.33 4.63 -8.43
CA ASP A 180 3.83 5.61 -7.45
C ASP A 180 3.81 7.04 -8.01
N ASN A 181 4.38 7.97 -7.24
CA ASN A 181 4.65 9.35 -7.68
C ASN A 181 3.41 10.09 -8.23
N GLY A 182 2.34 10.13 -7.44
CA GLY A 182 1.02 10.64 -7.83
C GLY A 182 0.99 12.08 -8.37
N GLY A 183 1.98 12.92 -8.06
CA GLY A 183 2.11 14.26 -8.63
C GLY A 183 2.72 14.31 -10.04
N ASN A 184 3.22 13.22 -10.59
CA ASN A 184 3.93 13.19 -11.87
C ASN A 184 3.00 12.84 -13.06
N ASN A 185 2.15 13.77 -13.48
CA ASN A 185 1.21 13.55 -14.57
C ASN A 185 1.85 13.05 -15.88
N PRO A 186 2.96 13.62 -16.41
CA PRO A 186 3.57 13.12 -17.65
C PRO A 186 3.96 11.64 -17.58
N MET A 187 4.42 11.17 -16.42
CA MET A 187 4.76 9.76 -16.20
C MET A 187 3.51 8.86 -16.24
N TYR A 188 2.40 9.29 -15.63
CA TYR A 188 1.13 8.58 -15.66
C TYR A 188 0.58 8.48 -17.08
N VAL A 189 0.57 9.58 -17.82
CA VAL A 189 0.12 9.62 -19.22
C VAL A 189 0.95 8.66 -20.08
N ASP A 190 2.29 8.71 -19.99
CA ASP A 190 3.19 7.82 -20.73
C ASP A 190 2.88 6.35 -20.40
N TRP A 191 2.73 6.01 -19.12
CA TRP A 191 2.50 4.64 -18.70
C TRP A 191 1.14 4.10 -19.17
N PHE A 192 0.07 4.85 -18.90
CA PHE A 192 -1.27 4.40 -19.22
C PHE A 192 -1.57 4.43 -20.72
N ASP A 193 -1.05 5.39 -21.49
CA ASP A 193 -1.17 5.39 -22.95
C ASP A 193 -0.60 4.09 -23.55
N HIS A 194 0.60 3.69 -23.11
CA HIS A 194 1.21 2.45 -23.55
C HIS A 194 0.44 1.19 -23.11
N TYR A 195 -0.07 1.19 -21.87
CA TYR A 195 -0.83 0.07 -21.35
C TYR A 195 -2.19 -0.09 -22.04
N MET A 196 -2.94 1.00 -22.21
CA MET A 196 -4.28 0.96 -22.83
C MET A 196 -4.29 0.46 -24.28
N GLU A 197 -3.17 0.60 -24.98
CA GLU A 197 -3.02 0.02 -26.33
C GLU A 197 -2.82 -1.49 -26.36
N ARG A 198 -2.46 -2.11 -25.21
CA ARG A 198 -1.93 -3.48 -25.15
C ARG A 198 -2.63 -4.38 -24.16
N GLY A 199 -3.13 -3.81 -23.07
CA GLY A 199 -3.61 -4.55 -21.90
C GLY A 199 -5.11 -4.75 -21.85
N GLU A 200 -5.52 -5.66 -20.97
CA GLU A 200 -6.92 -5.85 -20.60
C GLU A 200 -7.47 -4.62 -19.87
N ASP A 201 -8.76 -4.39 -20.03
CA ASP A 201 -9.46 -3.31 -19.34
C ASP A 201 -9.50 -3.53 -17.81
N PHE A 202 -9.43 -2.43 -17.07
CA PHE A 202 -9.42 -2.39 -15.61
C PHE A 202 -10.33 -1.26 -15.12
N ASP A 203 -10.54 -1.14 -13.79
CA ASP A 203 -11.58 -0.28 -13.24
C ASP A 203 -11.03 0.98 -12.55
N ILE A 204 -9.87 0.89 -11.87
CA ILE A 204 -9.38 1.91 -10.97
C ILE A 204 -7.89 2.19 -11.22
N ILE A 205 -7.53 3.47 -11.26
CA ILE A 205 -6.13 3.92 -11.17
C ILE A 205 -5.80 4.18 -9.71
N GLY A 206 -4.85 3.40 -9.17
CA GLY A 206 -4.27 3.61 -7.85
C GLY A 206 -3.02 4.49 -7.92
N MET A 207 -2.87 5.38 -6.95
CA MET A 207 -1.74 6.30 -6.85
C MET A 207 -1.11 6.24 -5.47
N SER A 208 0.23 6.21 -5.37
CA SER A 208 0.92 6.56 -4.13
C SER A 208 1.15 8.07 -4.09
N TYR A 209 0.88 8.66 -2.93
CA TYR A 209 1.21 10.05 -2.66
C TYR A 209 1.84 10.23 -1.29
N TYR A 210 3.13 10.47 -1.31
CA TYR A 210 3.93 10.82 -0.14
C TYR A 210 4.49 12.23 -0.36
N PRO A 211 4.13 13.23 0.45
CA PRO A 211 4.51 14.63 0.22
C PRO A 211 6.03 14.85 0.25
N PHE A 212 6.77 13.89 0.80
CA PHE A 212 8.23 13.91 0.85
C PHE A 212 8.90 13.76 -0.52
N TRP A 213 8.23 13.09 -1.49
CA TRP A 213 8.84 12.69 -2.77
C TRP A 213 7.94 12.88 -4.00
N HIS A 214 6.62 12.95 -3.82
CA HIS A 214 5.68 12.77 -4.93
C HIS A 214 5.05 14.08 -5.42
N GLY A 215 5.77 15.21 -5.26
CA GLY A 215 5.31 16.51 -5.71
C GLY A 215 4.33 17.19 -4.75
N THR A 216 3.77 18.29 -5.20
CA THR A 216 2.83 19.10 -4.43
C THR A 216 1.41 18.53 -4.48
N MET A 217 0.57 18.94 -3.53
CA MET A 217 -0.87 18.63 -3.54
C MET A 217 -1.58 19.10 -4.82
N LYS A 218 -1.13 20.25 -5.38
CA LYS A 218 -1.66 20.78 -6.65
C LYS A 218 -1.29 19.93 -7.86
N GLU A 219 -0.08 19.38 -7.88
CA GLU A 219 0.34 18.45 -8.94
C GLU A 219 -0.45 17.13 -8.84
N LEU A 220 -0.66 16.62 -7.62
CA LEU A 220 -1.53 15.46 -7.38
C LEU A 220 -2.95 15.72 -7.92
N GLU A 221 -3.57 16.84 -7.55
CA GLU A 221 -4.91 17.21 -8.05
C GLU A 221 -4.97 17.23 -9.57
N THR A 222 -3.96 17.86 -10.19
CA THR A 222 -3.88 17.96 -11.65
C THR A 222 -3.80 16.58 -12.29
N ASN A 223 -2.98 15.69 -11.74
CA ASN A 223 -2.84 14.33 -12.26
C ASN A 223 -4.12 13.51 -12.07
N MET A 224 -4.73 13.55 -10.88
CA MET A 224 -5.98 12.84 -10.63
C MET A 224 -7.09 13.25 -11.61
N ARG A 225 -7.26 14.56 -11.85
CA ARG A 225 -8.26 15.09 -12.80
C ARG A 225 -7.98 14.62 -14.22
N ASP A 226 -6.73 14.72 -14.68
CA ASP A 226 -6.36 14.31 -16.04
C ASP A 226 -6.54 12.79 -16.23
N MET A 227 -6.16 11.97 -15.25
CA MET A 227 -6.34 10.52 -15.32
C MET A 227 -7.81 10.12 -15.37
N ALA A 228 -8.66 10.75 -14.56
CA ALA A 228 -10.10 10.51 -14.57
C ALA A 228 -10.74 10.92 -15.90
N ASP A 229 -10.41 12.11 -16.41
CA ASP A 229 -10.96 12.63 -17.67
C ASP A 229 -10.46 11.85 -18.89
N ARG A 230 -9.16 11.52 -18.92
CA ARG A 230 -8.51 10.88 -20.07
C ARG A 230 -8.90 9.43 -20.24
N TYR A 231 -8.96 8.68 -19.15
CA TYR A 231 -9.17 7.22 -19.20
C TYR A 231 -10.55 6.79 -18.71
N GLY A 232 -11.34 7.68 -18.14
CA GLY A 232 -12.68 7.38 -17.61
C GLY A 232 -12.66 6.39 -16.45
N LYS A 233 -11.57 6.37 -15.67
CA LYS A 233 -11.39 5.46 -14.54
C LYS A 233 -11.64 6.18 -13.21
N LYS A 234 -12.06 5.42 -12.20
CA LYS A 234 -12.02 5.89 -10.81
C LYS A 234 -10.58 6.06 -10.35
N ILE A 235 -10.35 6.99 -9.42
CA ILE A 235 -9.03 7.29 -8.87
C ILE A 235 -9.05 7.03 -7.37
N VAL A 236 -8.13 6.18 -6.91
CA VAL A 236 -7.93 5.90 -5.49
C VAL A 236 -6.48 6.25 -5.13
N ILE A 237 -6.29 6.98 -4.05
CA ILE A 237 -4.96 7.13 -3.47
C ILE A 237 -4.66 5.84 -2.69
N ALA A 238 -4.00 4.89 -3.36
CA ALA A 238 -3.74 3.56 -2.84
C ALA A 238 -2.74 3.57 -1.67
N GLU A 239 -1.87 4.59 -1.63
CA GLU A 239 -0.94 4.82 -0.53
C GLU A 239 -0.79 6.30 -0.25
N VAL A 240 -0.92 6.68 1.02
CA VAL A 240 -0.66 8.03 1.52
C VAL A 240 -0.21 7.96 2.97
N SER A 241 0.75 8.77 3.34
CA SER A 241 1.08 9.01 4.75
C SER A 241 1.74 10.37 4.95
N MET A 242 1.75 10.82 6.20
CA MET A 242 2.41 12.03 6.68
C MET A 242 2.95 11.78 8.08
N GLY A 243 4.11 12.32 8.37
CA GLY A 243 4.71 12.17 9.69
C GLY A 243 4.06 13.03 10.77
N PHE A 244 4.07 12.52 12.00
CA PHE A 244 3.56 13.22 13.18
C PHE A 244 4.67 13.76 14.09
N THR A 245 5.93 13.44 13.82
CA THR A 245 7.08 13.89 14.64
C THR A 245 8.38 13.80 13.85
N MET A 246 9.33 14.67 14.23
CA MET A 246 10.74 14.61 13.79
C MET A 246 11.62 13.82 14.78
N GLU A 247 11.07 13.40 15.91
CA GLU A 247 11.80 12.59 16.88
C GLU A 247 11.78 11.12 16.48
N ASP A 248 12.91 10.45 16.67
CA ASP A 248 13.03 9.02 16.44
C ASP A 248 12.58 8.23 17.67
N TYR A 249 12.16 6.99 17.45
CA TYR A 249 12.04 6.06 18.57
C TYR A 249 13.42 5.48 18.95
N ALA A 250 13.54 4.97 20.18
CA ALA A 250 14.81 4.67 20.86
C ALA A 250 15.80 3.78 20.08
N GLU A 251 15.32 2.92 19.16
CA GLU A 251 16.19 2.06 18.33
C GLU A 251 16.91 2.88 17.26
N TYR A 252 16.21 3.83 16.63
CA TYR A 252 16.75 4.69 15.57
C TYR A 252 17.52 5.92 16.11
N GLU A 253 17.30 6.35 17.35
CA GLU A 253 18.08 7.45 17.97
C GLU A 253 19.60 7.23 17.91
N LYS A 254 20.02 5.96 17.85
CA LYS A 254 21.44 5.58 17.81
C LYS A 254 22.06 5.70 16.43
N LEU A 255 21.24 5.88 15.39
CA LEU A 255 21.68 5.98 14.01
C LEU A 255 21.73 7.44 13.57
N GLY A 256 22.75 7.80 12.78
CA GLY A 256 22.77 9.09 12.09
C GLY A 256 21.58 9.20 11.11
N PRO A 257 20.99 10.40 10.93
CA PRO A 257 19.87 10.58 10.01
C PRO A 257 20.12 10.06 8.58
N ASP A 258 21.37 10.16 8.11
CA ASP A 258 21.77 9.71 6.78
C ASP A 258 21.91 8.17 6.66
N ASP A 259 22.06 7.51 7.80
CA ASP A 259 22.15 6.04 7.86
C ASP A 259 20.77 5.36 7.84
N ARG A 260 19.70 6.13 8.02
CA ARG A 260 18.31 5.66 8.04
C ARG A 260 17.73 5.72 6.64
N LYS A 261 17.46 4.57 6.07
CA LYS A 261 16.91 4.47 4.71
C LYS A 261 15.43 4.89 4.70
N GLY A 262 15.11 5.92 3.90
CA GLY A 262 13.72 6.35 3.70
C GLY A 262 13.03 7.05 4.88
N TYR A 263 13.67 7.16 6.02
CA TYR A 263 13.06 7.69 7.25
C TYR A 263 12.74 9.19 7.14
N ALA A 264 11.48 9.54 7.41
CA ALA A 264 10.98 10.91 7.19
C ALA A 264 11.43 11.95 8.25
N THR A 265 12.44 11.66 9.06
CA THR A 265 13.13 12.62 9.92
C THR A 265 14.36 13.25 9.26
N LYS A 266 14.70 12.86 8.05
CA LYS A 266 15.78 13.50 7.28
C LYS A 266 15.37 14.92 6.90
N HIS A 267 16.19 15.91 7.25
CA HIS A 267 15.92 17.32 6.94
C HIS A 267 15.63 17.55 5.45
N SER A 268 16.37 16.88 4.57
CA SER A 268 16.18 16.96 3.11
C SER A 268 14.82 16.48 2.63
N LEU A 269 14.11 15.68 3.42
CA LEU A 269 12.78 15.18 3.08
C LEU A 269 11.67 16.10 3.60
N VAL A 270 11.92 16.85 4.68
CA VAL A 270 10.89 17.61 5.39
C VAL A 270 10.98 19.12 5.21
N GLU A 271 12.12 19.65 4.73
CA GLU A 271 12.36 21.10 4.62
C GLU A 271 11.40 21.84 3.67
N ASN A 272 10.82 21.13 2.70
CA ASN A 272 9.91 21.69 1.71
C ASN A 272 8.46 21.25 1.87
N LEU A 273 8.10 20.65 3.00
CA LEU A 273 6.72 20.25 3.27
C LEU A 273 5.87 21.47 3.63
N ASP A 274 4.65 21.50 3.12
CA ASP A 274 3.65 22.51 3.45
C ASP A 274 3.02 22.32 4.85
N TYR A 275 3.24 21.14 5.45
CA TYR A 275 2.68 20.75 6.75
C TYR A 275 3.81 20.48 7.74
N PRO A 276 3.71 20.96 8.99
CA PRO A 276 4.70 20.62 10.02
C PRO A 276 4.63 19.15 10.41
N MET A 277 5.78 18.56 10.74
CA MET A 277 5.89 17.19 11.26
C MET A 277 5.43 17.14 12.73
N THR A 278 4.12 17.31 12.93
CA THR A 278 3.44 17.26 14.23
C THR A 278 2.11 16.51 14.10
N PRO A 279 1.49 16.05 15.20
CA PRO A 279 0.17 15.41 15.14
C PRO A 279 -0.91 16.30 14.47
N GLU A 280 -0.85 17.60 14.67
CA GLU A 280 -1.76 18.58 14.06
C GLU A 280 -1.47 18.73 12.56
N GLY A 281 -0.18 18.80 12.17
CA GLY A 281 0.23 18.87 10.76
C GLY A 281 -0.16 17.62 9.98
N GLN A 282 -0.05 16.43 10.59
CA GLN A 282 -0.57 15.19 10.02
C GLN A 282 -2.10 15.25 9.83
N ALA A 283 -2.82 15.78 10.81
CA ALA A 283 -4.27 15.94 10.75
C ALA A 283 -4.72 16.92 9.66
N ASP A 284 -4.03 18.05 9.53
CA ASP A 284 -4.30 19.07 8.50
C ASP A 284 -4.03 18.51 7.09
N PHE A 285 -2.91 17.79 6.92
CA PHE A 285 -2.61 17.09 5.67
C PHE A 285 -3.71 16.10 5.28
N MET A 286 -4.20 15.29 6.22
CA MET A 286 -5.29 14.34 5.94
C MET A 286 -6.60 15.03 5.61
N ASN A 287 -6.91 16.15 6.24
CA ASN A 287 -8.08 16.95 5.87
C ASN A 287 -8.00 17.42 4.41
N ASP A 288 -6.85 17.91 3.99
CA ASP A 288 -6.68 18.43 2.63
C ASP A 288 -6.65 17.31 1.58
N ILE A 289 -6.10 16.12 1.91
CA ILE A 289 -6.20 14.91 1.05
C ILE A 289 -7.66 14.51 0.85
N MET A 290 -8.46 14.43 1.92
CA MET A 290 -9.88 14.06 1.80
C MET A 290 -10.65 15.06 0.98
N LYS A 291 -10.39 16.35 1.19
CA LYS A 291 -11.00 17.43 0.41
C LYS A 291 -10.60 17.35 -1.08
N LEU A 292 -9.33 17.09 -1.37
CA LEU A 292 -8.85 16.95 -2.74
C LEU A 292 -9.56 15.78 -3.44
N ILE A 293 -9.69 14.64 -2.79
CA ILE A 293 -10.41 13.47 -3.34
C ILE A 293 -11.87 13.82 -3.61
N ASP A 294 -12.53 14.49 -2.69
CA ASP A 294 -13.94 14.92 -2.80
C ASP A 294 -14.15 15.93 -3.94
N ASP A 295 -13.19 16.82 -4.17
CA ASP A 295 -13.23 17.86 -5.22
C ASP A 295 -12.88 17.32 -6.63
N VAL A 296 -12.29 16.13 -6.75
CA VAL A 296 -11.87 15.53 -8.04
C VAL A 296 -12.96 14.62 -8.58
N PRO A 297 -13.57 14.91 -9.76
CA PRO A 297 -14.47 13.97 -10.40
C PRO A 297 -13.79 12.60 -10.61
N GLY A 298 -14.40 11.53 -10.11
CA GLY A 298 -13.83 10.19 -10.15
C GLY A 298 -12.93 9.83 -8.97
N GLY A 299 -12.65 10.78 -8.05
CA GLY A 299 -11.99 10.48 -6.78
C GLY A 299 -12.87 9.55 -5.94
N ASP A 300 -12.34 8.41 -5.48
CA ASP A 300 -13.14 7.33 -4.86
C ASP A 300 -12.65 6.96 -3.45
N GLY A 301 -11.54 7.49 -2.98
CA GLY A 301 -11.04 7.28 -1.62
C GLY A 301 -9.53 7.17 -1.50
N PHE A 302 -9.08 6.73 -0.32
CA PHE A 302 -7.65 6.56 -0.03
C PHE A 302 -7.42 5.40 0.94
N TYR A 303 -6.18 4.86 0.90
CA TYR A 303 -5.64 3.98 1.92
C TYR A 303 -4.44 4.66 2.59
N TYR A 304 -4.54 4.91 3.89
CA TYR A 304 -3.40 5.37 4.68
C TYR A 304 -2.42 4.21 4.86
N TRP A 305 -1.18 4.38 4.42
CA TRP A 305 -0.21 3.29 4.39
C TRP A 305 0.31 2.98 5.79
N GLU A 306 0.18 1.71 6.18
CA GLU A 306 0.63 1.14 7.45
C GLU A 306 0.24 1.98 8.68
N ALA A 307 -1.05 2.25 8.80
CA ALA A 307 -1.63 3.09 9.84
C ALA A 307 -1.29 2.63 11.27
N GLY A 308 -1.13 1.33 11.48
CA GLY A 308 -0.85 0.70 12.77
C GLY A 308 0.59 0.23 12.98
N TRP A 309 1.53 0.58 12.12
CA TRP A 309 2.90 0.08 12.21
C TRP A 309 3.73 0.87 13.21
N ILE A 310 3.42 0.68 14.50
CA ILE A 310 4.18 1.28 15.61
C ILE A 310 5.47 0.50 15.89
N PRO A 311 6.51 1.14 16.47
CA PRO A 311 7.77 0.47 16.74
C PRO A 311 7.64 -0.49 17.92
N VAL A 312 7.96 -1.76 17.66
CA VAL A 312 8.12 -2.79 18.70
C VAL A 312 9.40 -3.56 18.43
N PRO A 313 10.11 -4.04 19.46
CA PRO A 313 11.32 -4.82 19.25
C PRO A 313 11.05 -6.05 18.37
N GLY A 314 11.88 -6.20 17.33
CA GLY A 314 11.75 -7.31 16.37
C GLY A 314 10.82 -7.04 15.18
N SER A 315 10.07 -5.94 15.17
CA SER A 315 9.32 -5.50 13.99
C SER A 315 10.11 -4.46 13.22
N GLY A 316 10.22 -4.66 11.90
CA GLY A 316 10.91 -3.73 11.02
C GLY A 316 10.61 -4.01 9.56
N TRP A 317 11.18 -3.19 8.67
CA TRP A 317 10.96 -3.30 7.24
C TRP A 317 11.60 -4.55 6.62
N ALA A 318 12.56 -5.18 7.30
CA ALA A 318 13.27 -6.36 6.87
C ALA A 318 13.83 -7.14 8.08
N THR A 319 14.20 -8.38 7.85
CA THR A 319 15.08 -9.17 8.71
C THR A 319 16.45 -9.34 8.05
N GLU A 320 17.46 -9.85 8.76
CA GLU A 320 18.75 -10.21 8.16
C GLU A 320 18.59 -11.21 7.00
N GLY A 321 17.63 -12.13 7.10
CA GLY A 321 17.29 -13.06 6.04
C GLY A 321 16.76 -12.37 4.79
N ALA A 322 15.91 -11.37 4.97
CA ALA A 322 15.41 -10.54 3.87
C ALA A 322 16.52 -9.70 3.25
N LEU A 323 17.38 -9.06 4.06
CA LEU A 323 18.52 -8.30 3.55
C LEU A 323 19.46 -9.16 2.72
N SER A 324 19.74 -10.38 3.17
CA SER A 324 20.52 -11.34 2.39
C SER A 324 19.85 -11.71 1.06
N TYR A 325 18.52 -11.92 1.06
CA TYR A 325 17.75 -12.22 -0.15
C TYR A 325 17.77 -11.08 -1.18
N ILE A 326 17.70 -9.84 -0.72
CA ILE A 326 17.71 -8.67 -1.61
C ILE A 326 19.12 -8.13 -1.90
N GLU A 327 20.17 -8.76 -1.33
CA GLU A 327 21.57 -8.35 -1.46
C GLU A 327 21.82 -6.90 -0.97
N GLU A 328 21.16 -6.51 0.11
CA GLU A 328 21.30 -5.22 0.76
C GLU A 328 21.90 -5.37 2.17
N SER A 329 22.31 -4.26 2.75
CA SER A 329 22.79 -4.17 4.13
C SER A 329 22.22 -2.90 4.78
N GLY A 330 22.11 -2.91 6.09
CA GLY A 330 21.65 -1.74 6.84
C GLY A 330 20.77 -2.13 8.03
N PRO A 331 20.19 -1.14 8.72
CA PRO A 331 19.29 -1.38 9.82
C PRO A 331 17.99 -2.01 9.35
N CYS A 332 17.46 -2.92 10.17
CA CYS A 332 16.20 -3.65 9.89
C CYS A 332 14.99 -3.07 10.64
N GLY A 333 15.13 -1.93 11.32
CA GLY A 333 14.06 -1.36 12.14
C GLY A 333 12.87 -0.80 11.35
N ASN A 334 11.90 -0.28 12.09
CA ASN A 334 10.72 0.35 11.49
C ASN A 334 10.99 1.80 11.10
N GLU A 335 11.46 2.03 9.90
CA GLU A 335 11.78 3.37 9.39
C GLU A 335 10.55 4.22 9.03
N TRP A 336 9.34 3.67 9.17
CA TRP A 336 8.06 4.33 8.91
C TRP A 336 7.27 4.69 10.18
N ALA A 337 7.78 4.33 11.37
CA ALA A 337 7.07 4.47 12.63
C ALA A 337 6.54 5.88 12.89
N ASN A 338 7.26 6.93 12.48
CA ASN A 338 6.83 8.32 12.66
C ASN A 338 5.70 8.76 11.71
N GLN A 339 5.21 7.87 10.86
CA GLN A 339 4.13 8.12 9.92
C GLN A 339 2.85 7.34 10.25
N ALA A 340 2.83 6.52 11.30
CA ALA A 340 1.63 5.82 11.72
C ALA A 340 0.52 6.80 12.17
N LEU A 341 -0.71 6.30 12.31
CA LEU A 341 -1.84 7.05 12.90
C LEU A 341 -1.96 6.81 14.41
N PHE A 342 -0.96 6.18 14.98
CA PHE A 342 -0.74 5.99 16.41
C PHE A 342 0.67 6.44 16.73
N ASP A 343 0.86 7.03 17.92
CA ASP A 343 2.19 7.40 18.38
C ASP A 343 3.06 6.16 18.71
N TYR A 344 4.31 6.39 19.12
CA TYR A 344 5.25 5.30 19.40
C TYR A 344 4.83 4.37 20.56
N ASP A 345 3.92 4.84 21.41
CA ASP A 345 3.34 4.07 22.52
C ASP A 345 1.97 3.46 22.16
N GLY A 346 1.51 3.64 20.92
CA GLY A 346 0.26 3.09 20.40
C GLY A 346 -0.99 3.93 20.69
N HIS A 347 -0.86 5.18 21.10
CA HIS A 347 -2.01 6.07 21.30
C HIS A 347 -2.50 6.69 19.99
N ALA A 348 -3.81 6.63 19.76
CA ALA A 348 -4.46 7.20 18.58
C ALA A 348 -4.18 8.70 18.43
N LEU A 349 -3.76 9.12 17.22
CA LEU A 349 -3.39 10.48 16.88
C LEU A 349 -4.59 11.32 16.38
N PRO A 350 -4.51 12.66 16.44
CA PRO A 350 -5.57 13.57 16.01
C PRO A 350 -6.07 13.36 14.58
N ALA A 351 -5.21 12.89 13.66
CA ALA A 351 -5.59 12.61 12.26
C ALA A 351 -6.76 11.62 12.15
N LEU A 352 -6.86 10.62 13.04
CA LEU A 352 -8.00 9.70 13.08
C LEU A 352 -9.30 10.44 13.37
N LYS A 353 -9.28 11.42 14.27
CA LYS A 353 -10.44 12.26 14.58
C LYS A 353 -10.83 13.13 13.39
N THR A 354 -9.85 13.68 12.67
CA THR A 354 -10.08 14.44 11.44
C THR A 354 -10.76 13.57 10.38
N ILE A 355 -10.32 12.32 10.21
CA ILE A 355 -10.92 11.36 9.27
C ILE A 355 -12.40 11.09 9.64
N ARG A 356 -12.69 10.82 10.91
CA ARG A 356 -14.07 10.58 11.37
C ARG A 356 -14.99 11.78 11.16
N ASP A 357 -14.49 12.96 11.46
CA ASP A 357 -15.30 14.19 11.51
C ASP A 357 -15.43 14.87 10.13
N TYR A 358 -14.69 14.38 9.12
CA TYR A 358 -14.78 14.89 7.75
C TYR A 358 -16.18 14.71 7.18
N LYS A 359 -16.68 15.75 6.51
CA LYS A 359 -17.99 15.76 5.85
C LYS A 359 -17.78 16.03 4.36
N PRO A 360 -17.99 15.03 3.48
CA PRO A 360 -17.95 15.25 2.04
C PRO A 360 -18.91 16.37 1.63
N ALA A 361 -18.47 17.18 0.65
CA ALA A 361 -19.30 18.26 0.09
C ALA A 361 -20.37 17.70 -0.84
N HIS A 362 -20.19 16.50 -1.37
CA HIS A 362 -21.08 15.81 -2.28
C HIS A 362 -21.64 14.56 -1.61
N ASP A 363 -22.96 14.49 -1.42
CA ASP A 363 -23.66 13.36 -0.75
C ASP A 363 -23.50 12.01 -1.49
N ASP A 364 -23.04 12.02 -2.75
CA ASP A 364 -22.83 10.82 -3.57
C ASP A 364 -21.45 10.16 -3.39
N LEU A 365 -20.57 10.79 -2.60
CA LEU A 365 -19.24 10.22 -2.28
C LEU A 365 -19.29 9.53 -0.91
N SER A 366 -19.72 8.32 -0.91
CA SER A 366 -19.24 7.38 0.09
C SER A 366 -17.75 7.15 -0.22
N LEU A 367 -16.87 7.67 0.60
CA LEU A 367 -15.46 7.32 0.59
C LEU A 367 -15.35 5.80 0.65
N ILE A 368 -15.09 5.20 -0.51
CA ILE A 368 -15.13 3.76 -0.79
C ILE A 368 -16.50 3.13 -0.45
N HIS A 369 -17.47 3.27 -1.34
CA HIS A 369 -18.57 2.32 -1.46
C HIS A 369 -18.09 1.15 -2.33
N ILE A 370 -17.47 0.18 -1.72
CA ILE A 370 -17.29 -1.15 -2.29
C ILE A 370 -18.17 -2.12 -1.51
#